data_a097e550b33dc8ee1f3d06eae6babee7
#
_entry.id   a097e550b33dc8ee1f3d06eae6babee7
#
_cell.length_a   1.000
_cell.length_b   1.000
_cell.length_c   1.000
_cell.angle_alpha   90.00
_cell.angle_beta   90.00
_cell.angle_gamma   90.00
#
_symmetry.space_group_name_H-M   'P 1'
#
loop_
_entity.id
_entity.type
_entity.pdbx_description
1 polymer ?
#
loop_
_entity_poly.entity_id
_entity_poly.type
_entity_poly.pdbx_seq_one_letter_code
_entity_poly.pdbx_strand_id
1 'polypeptide(L)'
;MTFCLPTANQRAMSTTTIEPVTETHKEIQQIPSATVRFAGDSGDGMQLTGEQFTRTSALLGNDVSTFPDYPAEIRAPRGTLAGVSGFQVHFSSTDIYTPGDSLDALVVMNPAALKTNLSDLRKGGVLIANVDNFEKKDYEMAGYDHNPLDSEVLEHTYQLYKVPMTKIVRAALKETGMGTKEVDRCKNFFRSEEHTSELQSPYVI
;
A
#
# COMPACT_ATOMS: atom_id res chain seq x y z
N MET A 1 -14.99 -77.88 -8.76
CA MET A 1 -14.37 -76.74 -9.43
C MET A 1 -14.82 -75.48 -8.71
N THR A 2 -13.95 -74.93 -7.83
CA THR A 2 -14.31 -73.80 -6.97
C THR A 2 -13.58 -72.57 -7.57
N PHE A 3 -14.32 -71.60 -8.08
CA PHE A 3 -13.76 -70.35 -8.59
C PHE A 3 -13.54 -69.37 -7.43
N CYS A 4 -12.34 -68.96 -7.21
CA CYS A 4 -11.93 -67.92 -6.27
C CYS A 4 -11.96 -66.56 -7.00
N LEU A 5 -12.81 -65.60 -6.50
CA LEU A 5 -12.83 -64.23 -6.99
C LEU A 5 -11.85 -63.37 -6.18
N PRO A 6 -11.13 -62.42 -6.79
CA PRO A 6 -10.19 -61.54 -6.09
C PRO A 6 -10.95 -60.40 -5.37
N THR A 7 -10.55 -60.23 -4.12
CA THR A 7 -11.03 -59.12 -3.25
C THR A 7 -10.59 -57.76 -3.74
N ALA A 8 -11.55 -56.86 -3.86
CA ALA A 8 -11.33 -55.46 -4.22
C ALA A 8 -10.55 -54.72 -3.10
N ASN A 9 -9.48 -54.09 -3.52
CA ASN A 9 -8.64 -53.25 -2.68
C ASN A 9 -9.35 -51.91 -2.42
N GLN A 10 -9.84 -51.76 -1.19
CA GLN A 10 -10.40 -50.46 -0.74
C GLN A 10 -9.29 -49.46 -0.49
N ARG A 11 -9.14 -48.54 -1.43
CA ARG A 11 -8.30 -47.37 -1.27
C ARG A 11 -8.97 -46.43 -0.27
N ALA A 12 -8.36 -46.26 0.90
CA ALA A 12 -8.80 -45.30 1.90
C ALA A 12 -8.72 -43.90 1.34
N MET A 13 -9.87 -43.23 1.17
CA MET A 13 -9.97 -41.80 0.90
C MET A 13 -9.57 -41.05 2.17
N SER A 14 -8.43 -40.38 2.11
CA SER A 14 -7.98 -39.45 3.12
C SER A 14 -8.91 -38.23 3.10
N THR A 15 -9.78 -38.15 4.11
CA THR A 15 -10.63 -36.97 4.32
C THR A 15 -9.77 -35.88 4.93
N THR A 16 -9.36 -34.92 4.12
CA THR A 16 -8.71 -33.69 4.61
C THR A 16 -9.77 -32.89 5.37
N THR A 17 -9.70 -32.93 6.69
CA THR A 17 -10.51 -32.08 7.56
C THR A 17 -10.03 -30.65 7.35
N ILE A 18 -10.82 -29.83 6.68
CA ILE A 18 -10.62 -28.39 6.59
C ILE A 18 -10.99 -27.83 7.97
N GLU A 19 -10.01 -27.41 8.74
CA GLU A 19 -10.26 -26.67 9.98
C GLU A 19 -11.04 -25.40 9.64
N PRO A 20 -12.09 -25.05 10.40
CA PRO A 20 -12.83 -23.82 10.15
C PRO A 20 -11.89 -22.64 10.37
N VAL A 21 -11.73 -21.83 9.34
CA VAL A 21 -11.07 -20.52 9.44
C VAL A 21 -11.85 -19.74 10.49
N THR A 22 -11.22 -19.46 11.61
CA THR A 22 -11.78 -18.59 12.66
C THR A 22 -11.97 -17.23 12.02
N GLU A 23 -13.20 -16.86 11.72
CA GLU A 23 -13.56 -15.50 11.33
C GLU A 23 -13.20 -14.58 12.50
N THR A 24 -12.08 -13.90 12.39
CA THR A 24 -11.77 -12.78 13.26
C THR A 24 -12.79 -11.70 12.95
N HIS A 25 -13.77 -11.53 13.82
CA HIS A 25 -14.69 -10.40 13.78
C HIS A 25 -13.87 -9.12 13.86
N LYS A 26 -13.66 -8.47 12.70
CA LYS A 26 -13.07 -7.13 12.67
C LYS A 26 -14.12 -6.16 13.18
N GLU A 27 -13.79 -5.47 14.25
CA GLU A 27 -14.63 -4.39 14.76
C GLU A 27 -14.66 -3.26 13.72
N ILE A 28 -15.83 -2.97 13.16
CA ILE A 28 -16.04 -1.91 12.19
C ILE A 28 -16.24 -0.61 12.96
N GLN A 29 -15.26 0.29 12.88
CA GLN A 29 -15.38 1.62 13.43
C GLN A 29 -15.87 2.58 12.35
N GLN A 30 -16.93 3.31 12.64
CA GLN A 30 -17.40 4.41 11.80
C GLN A 30 -16.72 5.70 12.28
N ILE A 31 -15.90 6.29 11.41
CA ILE A 31 -15.25 7.58 11.66
C ILE A 31 -15.88 8.63 10.73
N PRO A 32 -16.24 9.83 11.25
CA PRO A 32 -16.87 10.85 10.44
C PRO A 32 -15.94 11.50 9.42
N SER A 33 -14.64 11.48 9.70
CA SER A 33 -13.61 12.14 8.89
C SER A 33 -12.27 11.44 9.09
N ALA A 34 -11.43 11.40 8.05
CA ALA A 34 -10.05 10.94 8.15
C ALA A 34 -9.13 11.64 7.16
N THR A 35 -7.87 11.80 7.56
CA THR A 35 -6.79 12.32 6.73
C THR A 35 -5.76 11.23 6.47
N VAL A 36 -5.55 10.90 5.19
CA VAL A 36 -4.60 9.90 4.74
C VAL A 36 -3.53 10.55 3.88
N ARG A 37 -2.25 10.22 4.11
CA ARG A 37 -1.15 10.63 3.25
C ARG A 37 -0.46 9.42 2.66
N PHE A 38 -0.25 9.46 1.34
CA PHE A 38 0.59 8.53 0.60
C PHE A 38 1.94 9.20 0.37
N ALA A 39 3.04 8.54 0.70
CA ALA A 39 4.37 9.10 0.58
C ALA A 39 5.38 8.08 0.03
N GLY A 40 6.21 8.51 -0.92
CA GLY A 40 7.19 7.67 -1.60
C GLY A 40 8.13 8.51 -2.47
N ASP A 41 8.91 7.86 -3.32
CA ASP A 41 9.70 8.58 -4.32
C ASP A 41 8.80 9.20 -5.40
N SER A 42 9.31 10.23 -6.07
CA SER A 42 8.60 10.88 -7.19
C SER A 42 8.18 9.90 -8.29
N GLY A 43 8.83 8.73 -8.35
CA GLY A 43 8.53 7.64 -9.27
C GLY A 43 7.60 6.56 -8.75
N ASP A 44 7.16 6.60 -7.50
CA ASP A 44 6.29 5.58 -6.89
C ASP A 44 4.80 5.78 -7.16
N GLY A 45 4.44 6.82 -7.94
CA GLY A 45 3.07 7.09 -8.36
C GLY A 45 2.15 7.58 -7.25
N MET A 46 2.69 8.26 -6.24
CA MET A 46 1.91 8.76 -5.10
C MET A 46 0.77 9.69 -5.53
N GLN A 47 1.02 10.51 -6.55
CA GLN A 47 0.00 11.42 -7.08
C GLN A 47 -1.19 10.63 -7.68
N LEU A 48 -0.90 9.64 -8.53
CA LEU A 48 -1.93 8.80 -9.13
C LEU A 48 -2.72 8.00 -8.08
N THR A 49 -2.03 7.43 -7.09
CA THR A 49 -2.67 6.69 -5.99
C THR A 49 -3.60 7.62 -5.22
N GLY A 50 -3.14 8.82 -4.87
CA GLY A 50 -3.94 9.81 -4.16
C GLY A 50 -5.15 10.27 -4.97
N GLU A 51 -5.00 10.53 -6.26
CA GLU A 51 -6.10 10.89 -7.15
C GLU A 51 -7.15 9.78 -7.26
N GLN A 52 -6.74 8.52 -7.43
CA GLN A 52 -7.68 7.40 -7.48
C GLN A 52 -8.40 7.21 -6.14
N PHE A 53 -7.70 7.36 -5.03
CA PHE A 53 -8.31 7.31 -3.70
C PHE A 53 -9.32 8.45 -3.51
N THR A 54 -8.96 9.69 -3.90
CA THR A 54 -9.83 10.87 -3.88
C THR A 54 -11.10 10.63 -4.70
N ARG A 55 -10.93 10.15 -5.93
CA ARG A 55 -12.05 9.86 -6.84
C ARG A 55 -12.98 8.80 -6.25
N THR A 56 -12.45 7.75 -5.68
CA THR A 56 -13.24 6.70 -5.04
C THR A 56 -13.98 7.22 -3.83
N SER A 57 -13.34 8.02 -2.98
CA SER A 57 -13.97 8.63 -1.81
C SER A 57 -15.12 9.57 -2.21
N ALA A 58 -14.93 10.38 -3.24
CA ALA A 58 -15.97 11.27 -3.77
C ALA A 58 -17.16 10.49 -4.36
N LEU A 59 -16.90 9.39 -5.07
CA LEU A 59 -17.95 8.51 -5.61
C LEU A 59 -18.78 7.84 -4.51
N LEU A 60 -18.21 7.63 -3.34
CA LEU A 60 -18.92 7.13 -2.15
C LEU A 60 -19.72 8.21 -1.42
N GLY A 61 -19.71 9.45 -1.91
CA GLY A 61 -20.48 10.56 -1.38
C GLY A 61 -19.80 11.34 -0.25
N ASN A 62 -18.49 11.13 -0.05
CA ASN A 62 -17.73 11.95 0.90
C ASN A 62 -17.36 13.30 0.27
N ASP A 63 -17.30 14.34 1.11
CA ASP A 63 -16.56 15.55 0.77
C ASP A 63 -15.06 15.29 0.87
N VAL A 64 -14.26 15.86 -0.05
CA VAL A 64 -12.84 15.57 -0.15
C VAL A 64 -12.03 16.84 -0.39
N SER A 65 -10.91 16.97 0.34
CA SER A 65 -9.91 18.00 0.13
C SER A 65 -8.55 17.35 -0.04
N THR A 66 -7.76 17.82 -1.01
CA THR A 66 -6.48 17.20 -1.35
C THR A 66 -5.33 18.19 -1.25
N PHE A 67 -4.15 17.66 -0.92
CA PHE A 67 -2.91 18.40 -0.88
C PHE A 67 -1.79 17.56 -1.53
N PRO A 68 -1.49 17.78 -2.83
CA PRO A 68 -0.34 17.18 -3.48
C PRO A 68 0.95 17.86 -3.02
N ASP A 69 1.96 17.04 -2.68
CA ASP A 69 3.28 17.49 -2.30
C ASP A 69 4.33 16.92 -3.27
N TYR A 70 5.02 17.82 -3.95
CA TYR A 70 6.04 17.49 -4.94
C TYR A 70 7.43 17.79 -4.37
N PRO A 71 8.41 16.87 -4.54
CA PRO A 71 9.75 17.13 -4.08
C PRO A 71 10.36 18.33 -4.83
N ALA A 72 11.08 19.19 -4.11
CA ALA A 72 11.80 20.31 -4.70
C ALA A 72 12.90 19.86 -5.68
N GLU A 73 13.47 18.66 -5.43
CA GLU A 73 14.46 18.02 -6.28
C GLU A 73 14.06 16.57 -6.58
N ILE A 74 13.94 16.24 -7.86
CA ILE A 74 13.61 14.87 -8.32
C ILE A 74 14.79 13.91 -8.09
N ARG A 75 16.02 14.42 -8.12
CA ARG A 75 17.25 13.66 -7.89
C ARG A 75 18.06 14.31 -6.77
N ALA A 76 17.98 13.71 -5.59
CA ALA A 76 18.79 14.15 -4.47
C ALA A 76 20.29 13.91 -4.73
N PRO A 77 21.18 14.85 -4.38
CA PRO A 77 22.62 14.64 -4.39
C PRO A 77 23.01 13.44 -3.51
N ARG A 78 24.14 12.80 -3.82
CA ARG A 78 24.65 11.68 -3.01
C ARG A 78 24.86 12.14 -1.57
N GLY A 79 24.32 11.36 -0.62
CA GLY A 79 24.43 11.65 0.82
C GLY A 79 23.34 12.58 1.37
N THR A 80 22.39 13.00 0.54
CA THR A 80 21.18 13.71 1.01
C THR A 80 19.98 12.78 0.97
N LEU A 81 18.94 13.15 1.73
CA LEU A 81 17.68 12.42 1.73
C LEU A 81 17.04 12.49 0.33
N ALA A 82 16.56 11.37 -0.18
CA ALA A 82 15.88 11.34 -1.47
C ALA A 82 14.65 12.26 -1.46
N GLY A 83 14.34 12.88 -2.60
CA GLY A 83 13.16 13.71 -2.76
C GLY A 83 11.89 12.88 -2.58
N VAL A 84 11.11 13.19 -1.56
CA VAL A 84 9.86 12.50 -1.24
C VAL A 84 8.70 13.22 -1.89
N SER A 85 7.87 12.48 -2.63
CA SER A 85 6.58 12.92 -3.14
C SER A 85 5.49 12.47 -2.18
N GLY A 86 4.53 13.34 -1.92
CA GLY A 86 3.39 13.06 -1.06
C GLY A 86 2.06 13.42 -1.72
N PHE A 87 1.00 12.76 -1.31
CA PHE A 87 -0.37 13.15 -1.64
C PHE A 87 -1.25 12.93 -0.43
N GLN A 88 -1.81 13.99 0.09
CA GLN A 88 -2.71 13.96 1.24
C GLN A 88 -4.15 14.10 0.78
N VAL A 89 -5.02 13.28 1.36
CA VAL A 89 -6.46 13.31 1.13
C VAL A 89 -7.16 13.39 2.49
N HIS A 90 -7.91 14.43 2.68
CA HIS A 90 -8.86 14.56 3.77
C HIS A 90 -10.25 14.27 3.23
N PHE A 91 -10.97 13.33 3.80
CA PHE A 91 -12.32 12.97 3.39
C PHE A 91 -13.24 12.88 4.61
N SER A 92 -14.50 13.26 4.41
CA SER A 92 -15.48 13.35 5.48
C SER A 92 -16.91 13.13 4.97
N SER A 93 -17.79 12.69 5.84
CA SER A 93 -19.24 12.64 5.61
C SER A 93 -19.92 14.00 5.73
N THR A 94 -19.19 15.02 6.17
CA THR A 94 -19.65 16.42 6.29
C THR A 94 -18.71 17.34 5.54
N ASP A 95 -19.15 18.57 5.26
CA ASP A 95 -18.35 19.56 4.53
C ASP A 95 -17.00 19.82 5.21
N ILE A 96 -15.92 19.84 4.42
CA ILE A 96 -14.57 20.12 4.86
C ILE A 96 -13.96 21.28 4.06
N TYR A 97 -13.10 22.06 4.72
CA TYR A 97 -12.54 23.28 4.13
C TYR A 97 -11.01 23.27 4.09
N THR A 98 -10.38 22.23 4.64
CA THR A 98 -8.93 22.11 4.72
C THR A 98 -8.46 20.69 4.39
N PRO A 99 -7.25 20.52 3.88
CA PRO A 99 -6.69 19.18 3.62
C PRO A 99 -6.30 18.41 4.90
N GLY A 100 -6.55 18.97 6.09
CA GLY A 100 -6.22 18.38 7.40
C GLY A 100 -4.80 18.70 7.87
N ASP A 101 -4.63 18.91 9.19
CA ASP A 101 -3.35 19.30 9.80
C ASP A 101 -2.55 18.10 10.36
N SER A 102 -3.24 17.02 10.75
CA SER A 102 -2.64 15.80 11.26
C SER A 102 -3.15 14.57 10.51
N LEU A 103 -2.32 13.56 10.41
CA LEU A 103 -2.65 12.34 9.68
C LEU A 103 -3.28 11.29 10.60
N ASP A 104 -4.38 10.71 10.16
CA ASP A 104 -4.96 9.50 10.74
C ASP A 104 -4.28 8.24 10.23
N ALA A 105 -3.89 8.27 8.95
CA ALA A 105 -3.16 7.18 8.31
C ALA A 105 -2.02 7.71 7.43
N LEU A 106 -0.89 7.00 7.47
CA LEU A 106 0.28 7.26 6.63
C LEU A 106 0.67 5.99 5.90
N VAL A 107 0.74 6.07 4.57
CA VAL A 107 1.21 5.00 3.69
C VAL A 107 2.60 5.36 3.18
N VAL A 108 3.62 4.57 3.49
CA VAL A 108 5.00 4.84 3.10
C VAL A 108 5.57 3.74 2.21
N MET A 109 6.19 4.16 1.12
CA MET A 109 6.77 3.25 0.15
C MET A 109 8.25 2.95 0.41
N ASN A 110 8.94 3.81 1.18
CA ASN A 110 10.37 3.69 1.49
C ASN A 110 10.75 4.37 2.82
N PRO A 111 11.98 4.15 3.35
CA PRO A 111 12.43 4.74 4.61
C PRO A 111 12.54 6.27 4.60
N ALA A 112 12.84 6.89 3.44
CA ALA A 112 12.93 8.34 3.32
C ALA A 112 11.55 8.97 3.52
N ALA A 113 10.51 8.40 2.92
CA ALA A 113 9.13 8.82 3.10
C ALA A 113 8.65 8.66 4.54
N LEU A 114 9.06 7.58 5.21
CA LEU A 114 8.80 7.39 6.63
C LEU A 114 9.43 8.52 7.46
N LYS A 115 10.70 8.81 7.23
CA LYS A 115 11.46 9.82 8.00
C LYS A 115 10.89 11.22 7.90
N THR A 116 10.45 11.60 6.70
CA THR A 116 9.92 12.95 6.43
C THR A 116 8.50 13.16 6.93
N ASN A 117 7.67 12.11 6.97
CA ASN A 117 6.23 12.26 7.22
C ASN A 117 5.76 11.71 8.57
N LEU A 118 6.59 10.98 9.29
CA LEU A 118 6.18 10.31 10.52
C LEU A 118 5.74 11.30 11.62
N SER A 119 6.34 12.50 11.67
CA SER A 119 6.00 13.54 12.64
C SER A 119 4.56 14.03 12.53
N ASP A 120 3.97 13.93 11.33
CA ASP A 120 2.62 14.40 11.05
C ASP A 120 1.55 13.36 11.39
N LEU A 121 1.95 12.10 11.59
CA LEU A 121 1.06 11.02 11.98
C LEU A 121 0.70 11.12 13.47
N ARG A 122 -0.59 11.18 13.76
CA ARG A 122 -1.06 11.20 15.16
C ARG A 122 -0.68 9.91 15.90
N LYS A 123 -0.47 10.00 17.20
CA LYS A 123 -0.25 8.81 18.05
C LYS A 123 -1.47 7.89 17.98
N GLY A 124 -1.24 6.60 17.86
CA GLY A 124 -2.29 5.60 17.64
C GLY A 124 -2.83 5.57 16.21
N GLY A 125 -2.33 6.42 15.31
CA GLY A 125 -2.66 6.41 13.89
C GLY A 125 -2.15 5.17 13.17
N VAL A 126 -2.66 4.95 11.96
CA VAL A 126 -2.34 3.80 11.12
C VAL A 126 -1.09 4.09 10.28
N LEU A 127 -0.08 3.25 10.40
CA LEU A 127 1.13 3.29 9.58
C LEU A 127 1.21 2.05 8.69
N ILE A 128 1.11 2.23 7.37
CA ILE A 128 1.23 1.14 6.39
C ILE A 128 2.57 1.30 5.66
N ALA A 129 3.45 0.32 5.78
CA ALA A 129 4.77 0.36 5.18
C ALA A 129 4.98 -0.76 4.14
N ASN A 130 5.47 -0.39 2.97
CA ASN A 130 5.87 -1.35 1.95
C ASN A 130 7.23 -1.97 2.30
N VAL A 131 7.25 -3.14 2.94
CA VAL A 131 8.48 -3.78 3.41
C VAL A 131 9.47 -4.17 2.30
N ASP A 132 9.02 -4.27 1.05
CA ASP A 132 9.89 -4.66 -0.07
C ASP A 132 10.96 -3.60 -0.42
N ASN A 133 10.79 -2.36 0.06
CA ASN A 133 11.72 -1.25 -0.15
C ASN A 133 12.40 -0.79 1.16
N PHE A 134 12.47 -1.65 2.18
CA PHE A 134 13.17 -1.40 3.45
C PHE A 134 14.40 -2.30 3.62
N GLU A 135 15.14 -2.51 2.52
CA GLU A 135 16.41 -3.22 2.57
C GLU A 135 17.51 -2.36 3.23
N LYS A 136 18.60 -3.00 3.64
CA LYS A 136 19.73 -2.34 4.32
C LYS A 136 20.19 -1.07 3.61
N LYS A 137 20.34 -1.15 2.30
CA LYS A 137 20.75 -0.03 1.46
C LYS A 137 19.78 1.15 1.54
N ASP A 138 18.46 0.88 1.57
CA ASP A 138 17.43 1.90 1.51
C ASP A 138 17.33 2.67 2.82
N TYR A 139 17.36 1.98 3.96
CA TYR A 139 17.30 2.67 5.25
C TYR A 139 18.62 3.36 5.63
N GLU A 140 19.79 2.82 5.22
CA GLU A 140 21.07 3.52 5.37
C GLU A 140 21.12 4.82 4.54
N MET A 141 20.59 4.80 3.31
CA MET A 141 20.46 6.01 2.47
C MET A 141 19.53 7.05 3.11
N ALA A 142 18.50 6.64 3.82
CA ALA A 142 17.62 7.52 4.57
C ALA A 142 18.24 8.00 5.91
N GLY A 143 19.44 7.52 6.26
CA GLY A 143 20.16 7.88 7.48
C GLY A 143 19.58 7.22 8.72
N TYR A 144 19.21 5.96 8.61
CA TYR A 144 18.90 5.07 9.72
C TYR A 144 20.03 4.06 9.90
N ASP A 145 20.44 3.79 11.15
CA ASP A 145 21.46 2.80 11.47
C ASP A 145 20.93 1.36 11.41
N HIS A 146 19.62 1.20 11.55
CA HIS A 146 18.91 -0.08 11.52
C HIS A 146 17.54 0.11 10.89
N ASN A 147 16.90 -1.01 10.54
CA ASN A 147 15.56 -0.96 9.93
C ASN A 147 14.56 -0.30 10.88
N PRO A 148 14.01 0.87 10.54
CA PRO A 148 13.09 1.58 11.42
C PRO A 148 11.80 0.82 11.71
N LEU A 149 11.39 -0.11 10.81
CA LEU A 149 10.18 -0.90 10.99
C LEU A 149 10.30 -1.98 12.09
N ASP A 150 11.52 -2.25 12.57
CA ASP A 150 11.76 -3.22 13.65
C ASP A 150 11.87 -2.50 15.02
N SER A 151 11.54 -1.21 15.05
CA SER A 151 11.54 -0.42 16.28
C SER A 151 10.30 -0.70 17.13
N GLU A 152 10.49 -1.17 18.35
CA GLU A 152 9.42 -1.35 19.35
C GLU A 152 8.65 -0.04 19.60
N VAL A 153 9.33 1.10 19.50
CA VAL A 153 8.70 2.42 19.68
C VAL A 153 7.66 2.68 18.60
N LEU A 154 7.93 2.31 17.34
CA LEU A 154 6.95 2.44 16.27
C LEU A 154 5.74 1.53 16.47
N GLU A 155 5.97 0.27 16.83
CA GLU A 155 4.92 -0.72 17.06
C GLU A 155 4.02 -0.36 18.26
N HIS A 156 4.60 0.26 19.30
CA HIS A 156 3.83 0.71 20.47
C HIS A 156 3.13 2.06 20.25
N THR A 157 3.68 2.93 19.39
CA THR A 157 3.13 4.27 19.17
C THR A 157 2.05 4.30 18.09
N TYR A 158 2.16 3.44 17.08
CA TYR A 158 1.31 3.43 15.89
C TYR A 158 0.76 2.03 15.62
N GLN A 159 -0.34 1.97 14.88
CA GLN A 159 -0.86 0.71 14.35
C GLN A 159 -0.06 0.36 13.08
N LEU A 160 1.05 -0.35 13.24
CA LEU A 160 1.97 -0.65 12.15
C LEU A 160 1.54 -1.87 11.35
N TYR A 161 1.33 -1.68 10.05
CA TYR A 161 1.06 -2.73 9.06
C TYR A 161 2.23 -2.85 8.09
N LYS A 162 2.94 -3.98 8.15
CA LYS A 162 4.07 -4.32 7.26
C LYS A 162 3.52 -5.10 6.05
N VAL A 163 3.48 -4.49 4.86
CA VAL A 163 2.85 -5.06 3.65
C VAL A 163 3.88 -5.25 2.55
N PRO A 164 4.10 -6.47 2.03
CA PRO A 164 4.99 -6.73 0.89
C PRO A 164 4.29 -6.41 -0.44
N MET A 165 4.02 -5.13 -0.70
CA MET A 165 3.19 -4.67 -1.82
C MET A 165 3.70 -5.15 -3.17
N THR A 166 5.02 -5.11 -3.40
CA THR A 166 5.64 -5.58 -4.66
C THR A 166 5.42 -7.06 -4.88
N LYS A 167 5.57 -7.87 -3.82
CA LYS A 167 5.37 -9.32 -3.90
C LYS A 167 3.91 -9.66 -4.15
N ILE A 168 2.98 -8.94 -3.53
CA ILE A 168 1.54 -9.11 -3.72
C ILE A 168 1.16 -8.82 -5.17
N VAL A 169 1.62 -7.69 -5.74
CA VAL A 169 1.34 -7.32 -7.14
C VAL A 169 1.90 -8.37 -8.10
N ARG A 170 3.15 -8.82 -7.88
CA ARG A 170 3.75 -9.88 -8.71
C ARG A 170 3.00 -11.21 -8.62
N ALA A 171 2.52 -11.58 -7.44
CA ALA A 171 1.73 -12.79 -7.25
C ALA A 171 0.37 -12.69 -7.96
N ALA A 172 -0.32 -11.55 -7.84
CA ALA A 172 -1.61 -11.31 -8.48
C ALA A 172 -1.53 -11.33 -10.02
N LEU A 173 -0.43 -10.84 -10.58
CA LEU A 173 -0.23 -10.77 -12.03
C LEU A 173 0.43 -12.01 -12.65
N LYS A 174 0.84 -12.98 -11.83
CA LYS A 174 1.54 -14.18 -12.30
C LYS A 174 0.74 -15.00 -13.31
N GLU A 175 -0.58 -15.06 -13.16
CA GLU A 175 -1.45 -15.84 -14.04
C GLU A 175 -1.89 -15.09 -15.30
N THR A 176 -1.58 -13.79 -15.42
CA THR A 176 -1.95 -12.99 -16.58
C THR A 176 -1.06 -13.21 -17.81
N GLY A 177 0.04 -13.96 -17.66
CA GLY A 177 1.00 -14.21 -18.75
C GLY A 177 1.83 -12.98 -19.13
N MET A 178 1.75 -11.90 -18.37
CA MET A 178 2.52 -10.67 -18.61
C MET A 178 4.01 -10.90 -18.36
N GLY A 179 4.85 -10.31 -19.20
CA GLY A 179 6.30 -10.37 -19.04
C GLY A 179 6.78 -9.61 -17.79
N THR A 180 7.96 -9.99 -17.25
CA THR A 180 8.52 -9.38 -16.01
C THR A 180 8.61 -7.84 -16.10
N LYS A 181 8.92 -7.31 -17.29
CA LYS A 181 8.96 -5.86 -17.54
C LYS A 181 7.56 -5.21 -17.48
N GLU A 182 6.53 -5.92 -17.90
CA GLU A 182 5.14 -5.45 -17.85
C GLU A 182 4.60 -5.49 -16.43
N VAL A 183 4.91 -6.55 -15.69
CA VAL A 183 4.60 -6.66 -14.26
C VAL A 183 5.30 -5.57 -13.46
N ASP A 184 6.57 -5.27 -13.77
CA ASP A 184 7.30 -4.16 -13.14
C ASP A 184 6.74 -2.79 -13.61
N ARG A 185 6.14 -2.69 -14.78
CA ARG A 185 5.36 -1.51 -15.21
C ARG A 185 4.02 -1.42 -14.50
N CYS A 186 3.35 -2.52 -14.23
CA CYS A 186 2.14 -2.51 -13.39
C CYS A 186 2.46 -2.12 -11.95
N LYS A 187 3.62 -2.50 -11.42
CA LYS A 187 4.19 -1.91 -10.20
C LYS A 187 4.42 -0.40 -10.38
N ASN A 188 4.82 0.00 -11.58
CA ASN A 188 5.02 1.39 -12.02
C ASN A 188 3.77 1.99 -12.69
N PHE A 189 2.65 1.28 -12.75
CA PHE A 189 1.35 1.86 -13.15
C PHE A 189 0.97 3.00 -12.21
N PHE A 190 1.46 2.93 -10.99
CA PHE A 190 1.47 4.05 -10.07
C PHE A 190 2.58 5.06 -10.37
N ARG A 191 3.39 4.88 -11.43
CA ARG A 191 4.66 5.59 -11.59
C ARG A 191 4.69 6.62 -12.70
N SER A 192 3.78 6.66 -13.66
CA SER A 192 3.96 7.56 -14.80
C SER A 192 2.77 8.43 -15.10
N GLU A 193 2.96 9.72 -14.91
CA GLU A 193 2.11 10.77 -15.49
C GLU A 193 2.06 10.69 -17.03
N GLU A 194 3.04 10.07 -17.68
CA GLU A 194 3.09 9.88 -19.12
C GLU A 194 2.00 8.96 -19.66
N HIS A 195 1.49 8.03 -18.85
CA HIS A 195 0.40 7.13 -19.26
C HIS A 195 -1.00 7.63 -18.89
N THR A 196 -1.12 8.66 -18.06
CA THR A 196 -2.42 9.30 -17.80
C THR A 196 -2.97 10.01 -19.03
N SER A 197 -2.12 10.45 -19.96
CA SER A 197 -2.57 11.03 -21.23
C SER A 197 -3.19 9.99 -22.17
N GLU A 198 -2.80 8.72 -22.10
CA GLU A 198 -3.39 7.63 -22.90
C GLU A 198 -4.69 7.08 -22.31
N LEU A 199 -4.85 7.16 -20.97
CA LEU A 199 -6.08 6.79 -20.28
C LEU A 199 -7.17 7.88 -20.31
N GLN A 200 -6.83 9.09 -20.76
CA GLN A 200 -7.78 10.16 -21.08
C GLN A 200 -8.35 10.06 -22.49
N SER A 201 -8.17 8.92 -23.17
CA SER A 201 -8.88 8.66 -24.42
C SER A 201 -10.39 8.71 -24.17
N PRO A 202 -11.19 9.43 -25.02
CA PRO A 202 -12.59 9.73 -24.77
C PRO A 202 -13.56 8.54 -24.97
N TYR A 203 -13.07 7.31 -24.82
CA TYR A 203 -13.83 6.07 -25.02
C TYR A 203 -14.00 5.23 -23.77
N VAL A 204 -13.99 5.82 -22.60
CA VAL A 204 -14.52 5.15 -21.41
C VAL A 204 -15.81 5.85 -21.02
N ILE A 205 -16.87 5.38 -21.65
CA ILE A 205 -18.25 5.57 -21.21
C ILE A 205 -18.59 4.43 -20.27
#